data_c778254efca630db070065118e0107ec
#
_entry.id   c778254efca630db070065118e0107ec
#
_cell.length_a   1.000
_cell.length_b   1.000
_cell.length_c   1.000
_cell.angle_alpha   90.00
_cell.angle_beta   90.00
_cell.angle_gamma   90.00
#
_symmetry.space_group_name_H-M   'P 1'
#
loop_
_entity.id
_entity.type
_entity.pdbx_description
1 polymer ?
#
loop_
_entity_poly.entity_id
_entity_poly.type
_entity_poly.pdbx_seq_one_letter_code
_entity_poly.pdbx_strand_id
1 'polypeptide(L)'
;LFLRRIWEGEPGLKWYHFGDIDPDGFYIVEHLKRGTGIDFQPVFMDTACLKKYEAYGKPLEDNDIRKAKAMIQSGLHTEIMEYMLQTGKKLEQEIVSWMEREEK
;
A
#
# COMPACT_ATOMS: atom_id res chain seq x y z
N LEU A 1 -21.18 -1.14 4.19
CA LEU A 1 -20.26 -0.52 3.29
C LEU A 1 -20.31 -1.15 1.92
N PHE A 2 -20.02 -0.37 0.91
CA PHE A 2 -20.17 -0.78 -0.48
C PHE A 2 -19.36 -2.06 -0.82
N LEU A 3 -18.09 -2.07 -0.47
CA LEU A 3 -17.22 -3.23 -0.76
C LEU A 3 -17.71 -4.49 -0.08
N ARG A 4 -18.17 -4.37 1.14
CA ARG A 4 -18.66 -5.51 1.89
C ARG A 4 -19.95 -6.08 1.28
N ARG A 5 -20.81 -5.23 0.79
CA ARG A 5 -22.05 -5.68 0.13
C ARG A 5 -21.74 -6.44 -1.16
N ILE A 6 -20.75 -5.98 -1.92
CA ILE A 6 -20.35 -6.70 -3.13
C ILE A 6 -19.78 -8.06 -2.75
N TRP A 7 -18.95 -8.10 -1.71
CA TRP A 7 -18.37 -9.34 -1.23
C TRP A 7 -19.44 -10.36 -0.85
N GLU A 8 -20.45 -9.94 -0.13
CA GLU A 8 -21.52 -10.82 0.30
C GLU A 8 -22.33 -11.37 -0.89
N GLY A 9 -22.43 -10.59 -1.97
CA GLY A 9 -23.10 -11.03 -3.18
C GLY A 9 -22.25 -11.90 -4.09
N GLU A 10 -20.91 -11.77 -3.99
CA GLU A 10 -19.97 -12.44 -4.88
C GLU A 10 -18.80 -13.05 -4.09
N PRO A 11 -19.06 -14.14 -3.36
CA PRO A 11 -18.05 -14.68 -2.43
C PRO A 11 -16.80 -15.24 -3.10
N GLY A 12 -16.79 -15.47 -4.39
CA GLY A 12 -15.61 -15.96 -5.10
C GLY A 12 -14.67 -14.88 -5.62
N LEU A 13 -15.01 -13.61 -5.44
CA LEU A 13 -14.19 -12.51 -5.96
C LEU A 13 -12.90 -12.32 -5.15
N LYS A 14 -11.86 -11.91 -5.86
CA LYS A 14 -10.63 -11.44 -5.22
C LYS A 14 -10.75 -9.95 -5.00
N TRP A 15 -10.21 -9.50 -3.87
CA TRP A 15 -10.32 -8.09 -3.47
C TRP A 15 -8.95 -7.45 -3.41
N TYR A 16 -8.85 -6.26 -3.99
CA TYR A 16 -7.60 -5.51 -4.07
C TYR A 16 -7.76 -4.15 -3.43
N HIS A 17 -6.67 -3.63 -2.90
CA HIS A 17 -6.62 -2.28 -2.35
C HIS A 17 -5.51 -1.50 -3.06
N PHE A 18 -5.83 -0.31 -3.50
CA PHE A 18 -4.87 0.60 -4.11
C PHE A 18 -4.85 1.88 -3.28
N GLY A 19 -3.71 2.15 -2.66
CA GLY A 19 -3.55 3.32 -1.80
C GLY A 19 -2.15 3.91 -1.92
N ASP A 20 -1.82 4.80 -1.02
CA ASP A 20 -0.49 5.40 -0.99
C ASP A 20 0.57 4.37 -0.64
N ILE A 21 1.73 4.49 -1.28
CA ILE A 21 2.89 3.66 -0.92
C ILE A 21 3.61 4.36 0.23
N ASP A 22 3.08 4.19 1.41
CA ASP A 22 3.63 4.66 2.66
C ASP A 22 3.19 3.69 3.76
N PRO A 23 3.79 3.78 4.96
CA PRO A 23 3.42 2.85 6.03
C PRO A 23 1.94 2.89 6.39
N ASP A 24 1.31 4.06 6.33
CA ASP A 24 -0.13 4.19 6.62
C ASP A 24 -0.98 3.46 5.58
N GLY A 25 -0.60 3.53 4.29
CA GLY A 25 -1.31 2.83 3.23
C GLY A 25 -1.34 1.33 3.47
N PHE A 26 -0.22 0.75 3.88
CA PHE A 26 -0.16 -0.67 4.20
C PHE A 26 -0.87 -0.99 5.50
N TYR A 27 -0.85 -0.08 6.44
CA TYR A 27 -1.61 -0.24 7.68
C TYR A 27 -3.11 -0.34 7.39
N ILE A 28 -3.60 0.46 6.44
CA ILE A 28 -4.99 0.43 6.00
C ILE A 28 -5.33 -0.95 5.43
N VAL A 29 -4.46 -1.55 4.63
CA VAL A 29 -4.68 -2.89 4.08
C VAL A 29 -4.91 -3.89 5.21
N GLU A 30 -4.04 -3.88 6.22
CA GLU A 30 -4.17 -4.80 7.34
C GLU A 30 -5.42 -4.52 8.17
N HIS A 31 -5.77 -3.25 8.31
CA HIS A 31 -6.97 -2.86 9.03
C HIS A 31 -8.24 -3.34 8.31
N LEU A 32 -8.26 -3.23 6.98
CA LEU A 32 -9.36 -3.72 6.16
C LEU A 32 -9.50 -5.24 6.27
N LYS A 33 -8.40 -5.97 6.22
CA LYS A 33 -8.43 -7.42 6.38
C LYS A 33 -9.04 -7.82 7.72
N ARG A 34 -8.61 -7.13 8.77
CA ARG A 34 -9.04 -7.44 10.13
C ARG A 34 -10.51 -7.09 10.35
N GLY A 35 -10.94 -5.95 9.83
CA GLY A 35 -12.31 -5.46 10.02
C GLY A 35 -13.36 -6.18 9.20
N THR A 36 -12.99 -6.69 8.02
CA THR A 36 -13.95 -7.32 7.10
C THR A 36 -13.79 -8.84 6.99
N GLY A 37 -12.64 -9.38 7.40
CA GLY A 37 -12.33 -10.78 7.18
C GLY A 37 -11.98 -11.09 5.73
N ILE A 38 -11.88 -10.09 4.87
CA ILE A 38 -11.55 -10.24 3.45
C ILE A 38 -10.05 -10.06 3.27
N ASP A 39 -9.42 -10.96 2.52
CA ASP A 39 -7.98 -10.89 2.27
C ASP A 39 -7.67 -9.92 1.13
N PHE A 40 -7.68 -8.63 1.45
CA PHE A 40 -7.33 -7.60 0.49
C PHE A 40 -5.86 -7.70 0.10
N GLN A 41 -5.59 -7.66 -1.20
CA GLN A 41 -4.22 -7.66 -1.71
C GLN A 41 -3.87 -6.25 -2.19
N PRO A 42 -2.72 -5.71 -1.79
CA PRO A 42 -2.31 -4.40 -2.30
C PRO A 42 -1.96 -4.49 -3.78
N VAL A 43 -2.37 -3.48 -4.56
CA VAL A 43 -2.10 -3.39 -5.99
C VAL A 43 -1.46 -2.04 -6.28
N PHE A 44 -0.43 -2.04 -7.14
CA PHE A 44 0.39 -0.86 -7.42
C PHE A 44 0.97 -0.23 -6.15
N MET A 45 1.27 -1.06 -5.17
CA MET A 45 1.83 -0.66 -3.88
C MET A 45 3.07 -1.48 -3.54
N ASP A 46 3.80 -1.94 -4.55
CA ASP A 46 4.96 -2.79 -4.33
C ASP A 46 6.27 -2.03 -4.55
N THR A 47 7.37 -2.71 -4.28
CA THR A 47 8.71 -2.15 -4.43
C THR A 47 8.98 -1.73 -5.88
N ALA A 48 8.51 -2.52 -6.84
CA ALA A 48 8.69 -2.20 -8.26
C ALA A 48 8.01 -0.88 -8.63
N CYS A 49 6.81 -0.65 -8.11
CA CYS A 49 6.06 0.57 -8.37
C CYS A 49 6.75 1.78 -7.73
N LEU A 50 7.21 1.65 -6.49
CA LEU A 50 7.93 2.72 -5.82
C LEU A 50 9.22 3.06 -6.56
N LYS A 51 9.94 2.05 -7.01
CA LYS A 51 11.18 2.23 -7.77
C LYS A 51 10.90 2.92 -9.10
N LYS A 52 9.85 2.52 -9.79
CA LYS A 52 9.47 3.09 -11.09
C LYS A 52 9.20 4.57 -11.02
N TYR A 53 8.53 5.02 -9.96
CA TYR A 53 8.13 6.41 -9.80
C TYR A 53 8.89 7.14 -8.70
N GLU A 54 10.06 6.65 -8.35
CA GLU A 54 10.87 7.18 -7.24
C GLU A 54 11.17 8.67 -7.38
N ALA A 55 11.33 9.16 -8.62
CA ALA A 55 11.59 10.58 -8.87
C ALA A 55 10.47 11.49 -8.37
N TYR A 56 9.28 10.94 -8.22
CA TYR A 56 8.10 11.69 -7.73
C TYR A 56 7.83 11.43 -6.25
N GLY A 57 8.70 10.68 -5.60
CA GLY A 57 8.53 10.32 -4.20
C GLY A 57 8.73 11.50 -3.26
N LYS A 58 8.07 11.45 -2.12
CA LYS A 58 8.24 12.42 -1.05
C LYS A 58 9.11 11.82 0.05
N PRO A 59 9.85 12.65 0.79
CA PRO A 59 10.64 12.12 1.90
C PRO A 59 9.78 11.55 3.01
N LEU A 60 10.27 10.50 3.66
CA LEU A 60 9.62 9.94 4.83
C LEU A 60 9.70 10.90 6.00
N GLU A 61 8.61 10.98 6.77
CA GLU A 61 8.59 11.73 8.02
C GLU A 61 8.94 10.79 9.17
N ASP A 62 9.25 11.34 10.34
CA ASP A 62 9.60 10.54 11.51
C ASP A 62 8.53 9.50 11.85
N ASN A 63 7.27 9.89 11.71
CA ASN A 63 6.16 8.98 11.96
C ASN A 63 6.14 7.80 10.98
N ASP A 64 6.46 8.07 9.72
CA ASP A 64 6.56 7.03 8.68
C ASP A 64 7.67 6.04 9.02
N ILE A 65 8.81 6.55 9.43
CA ILE A 65 9.98 5.73 9.80
C ILE A 65 9.62 4.81 10.96
N ARG A 66 8.98 5.35 11.98
CA ARG A 66 8.58 4.57 13.15
C ARG A 66 7.61 3.46 12.79
N LYS A 67 6.61 3.78 11.97
CA LYS A 67 5.61 2.80 11.55
C LYS A 67 6.21 1.72 10.65
N ALA A 68 7.11 2.10 9.75
CA ALA A 68 7.79 1.13 8.89
C ALA A 68 8.61 0.15 9.71
N LYS A 69 9.34 0.63 10.70
CA LYS A 69 10.13 -0.22 11.59
C LYS A 69 9.24 -1.18 12.39
N ALA A 70 8.09 -0.69 12.85
CA ALA A 70 7.15 -1.51 13.59
C ALA A 70 6.59 -2.63 12.71
N MET A 71 6.28 -2.34 11.46
CA MET A 71 5.79 -3.36 10.52
C MET A 71 6.83 -4.42 10.23
N ILE A 72 8.08 -4.01 10.03
CA ILE A 72 9.19 -4.94 9.81
C ILE A 72 9.33 -5.87 11.02
N GLN A 73 9.24 -5.30 12.21
CA GLN A 73 9.34 -6.06 13.45
C GLN A 73 8.21 -7.08 13.59
N SER A 74 7.03 -6.75 13.07
CA SER A 74 5.87 -7.64 13.07
C SER A 74 5.86 -8.62 11.90
N GLY A 75 6.83 -8.54 11.00
CA GLY A 75 6.90 -9.40 9.83
C GLY A 75 5.91 -9.07 8.74
N LEU A 76 5.36 -7.85 8.74
CA LEU A 76 4.37 -7.40 7.76
C LEU A 76 5.01 -6.50 6.70
N HIS A 77 4.77 -6.84 5.43
CA HIS A 77 5.22 -6.03 4.29
C HIS A 77 6.69 -5.63 4.38
N THR A 78 7.53 -6.54 4.85
CA THR A 78 8.93 -6.26 5.18
C THR A 78 9.74 -5.75 4.01
N GLU A 79 9.57 -6.35 2.83
CA GLU A 79 10.33 -5.97 1.65
C GLU A 79 10.13 -4.50 1.28
N ILE A 80 8.87 -4.07 1.16
CA ILE A 80 8.57 -2.68 0.78
C ILE A 80 8.93 -1.71 1.91
N MET A 81 8.74 -2.10 3.17
CA MET A 81 9.10 -1.26 4.30
C MET A 81 10.61 -1.02 4.36
N GLU A 82 11.39 -2.08 4.15
CA GLU A 82 12.85 -1.95 4.12
C GLU A 82 13.29 -1.07 2.95
N TYR A 83 12.67 -1.23 1.80
CA TYR A 83 12.99 -0.41 0.64
C TYR A 83 12.66 1.07 0.89
N MET A 84 11.52 1.36 1.50
CA MET A 84 11.17 2.73 1.88
C MET A 84 12.19 3.34 2.83
N LEU A 85 12.62 2.58 3.84
CA LEU A 85 13.63 3.07 4.79
C LEU A 85 14.98 3.30 4.11
N GLN A 86 15.33 2.42 3.18
CA GLN A 86 16.60 2.52 2.46
C GLN A 86 16.64 3.75 1.56
N THR A 87 15.55 4.04 0.87
CA THR A 87 15.48 5.18 -0.05
C THR A 87 15.05 6.46 0.63
N GLY A 88 14.38 6.37 1.78
CA GLY A 88 13.84 7.52 2.49
C GLY A 88 12.66 8.16 1.79
N LYS A 89 11.96 7.41 0.93
CA LYS A 89 10.87 7.95 0.12
C LYS A 89 9.57 7.17 0.24
N LYS A 90 8.47 7.89 0.03
CA LYS A 90 7.12 7.34 -0.06
C LYS A 90 6.46 7.93 -1.31
N LEU A 91 5.35 7.35 -1.75
CA LEU A 91 4.72 7.73 -3.00
C LEU A 91 3.21 7.84 -2.83
N GLU A 92 2.62 8.93 -3.29
CA GLU A 92 1.19 9.12 -3.22
C GLU A 92 0.46 8.33 -4.30
N GLN A 93 -0.71 7.81 -3.97
CA GLN A 93 -1.56 7.08 -4.89
C GLN A 93 -1.88 7.89 -6.15
N GLU A 94 -2.13 9.17 -5.99
CA GLU A 94 -2.48 10.04 -7.10
C GLU A 94 -1.41 10.07 -8.19
N ILE A 95 -0.14 10.06 -7.78
CA ILE A 95 0.98 10.04 -8.72
C ILE A 95 0.97 8.74 -9.52
N VAL A 96 0.82 7.60 -8.84
CA VAL A 96 0.80 6.29 -9.48
C VAL A 96 -0.39 6.20 -10.45
N SER A 97 -1.55 6.62 -10.00
CA SER A 97 -2.77 6.59 -10.81
C SER A 97 -2.62 7.43 -12.07
N TRP A 98 -2.08 8.64 -11.94
CA TRP A 98 -1.83 9.53 -13.06
C TRP A 98 -0.86 8.91 -14.07
N MET A 99 0.29 8.43 -13.58
CA MET A 99 1.33 7.90 -14.44
C MET A 99 0.90 6.63 -15.17
N GLU A 100 0.20 5.73 -14.48
CA GLU A 100 -0.28 4.51 -15.11
C GLU A 100 -1.34 4.80 -16.17
N ARG A 101 -2.13 5.83 -15.96
CA ARG A 101 -3.12 6.27 -16.96
C ARG A 101 -2.46 6.84 -18.20
N GLU A 102 -1.40 7.60 -18.02
CA GLU A 102 -0.68 8.23 -19.14
C GLU A 102 0.06 7.21 -20.00
N GLU A 103 0.44 6.06 -19.42
CA GLU A 103 1.11 4.99 -20.16
C GLU A 103 0.18 4.21 -21.07
N LYS A 104 -1.11 4.33 -20.88
CA LYS A 104 -2.09 3.69 -21.73
C LYS A 104 -2.42 4.54 -22.95
#